data_a4b4df85014ef15335d7fa5bde5e0138
#
_entry.id   a4b4df85014ef15335d7fa5bde5e0138
#
_cell.length_a   1.000
_cell.length_b   1.000
_cell.length_c   1.000
_cell.angle_alpha   90.00
_cell.angle_beta   90.00
_cell.angle_gamma   90.00
#
_symmetry.space_group_name_H-M   'P 1'
#
loop_
_entity.id
_entity.type
_entity.pdbx_description
1 polymer ?
#
loop_
_entity_poly.entity_id
_entity_poly.type
_entity_poly.pdbx_seq_one_letter_code
_entity_poly.pdbx_strand_id
1 'polypeptide(L)'
;MTRSMIHQDSTLPIHAYLDGELDPANALAVEKRMANDPALAAEYERIEALQQLVRECLPREAPPLGLRARVETSVGMRRPRTTFSRTQYSWRALAASIAVTAFVASGSTSLLLAPQQANLARDGIVDAHIRSLMAPQPIDIASSDRHTVKPWFSGRIPQAPRVVDLAKEDFPLVGGRLDVVGETPVPSLVYRHRKHLISLTAVPEPGRANAAPILSTVGGYHMYRWTEDAVTYWAISDVGTPDLEKFAELFRMTPPDQ
;
A
#
# COMPACT_ATOMS: atom_id res chain seq x y z
N MET A 1 -14.14 -55.82 -39.67
CA MET A 1 -13.36 -55.79 -38.41
C MET A 1 -12.69 -54.43 -38.16
N THR A 2 -13.19 -53.29 -38.68
CA THR A 2 -12.50 -51.99 -38.64
C THR A 2 -13.20 -50.93 -37.76
N ARG A 3 -14.32 -51.31 -37.09
CA ARG A 3 -15.15 -50.35 -36.31
C ARG A 3 -14.79 -50.29 -34.83
N SER A 4 -13.96 -51.23 -34.32
CA SER A 4 -13.58 -51.31 -32.90
C SER A 4 -12.31 -50.50 -32.55
N MET A 5 -11.43 -50.26 -33.52
CA MET A 5 -10.17 -49.53 -33.26
C MET A 5 -10.31 -47.99 -33.14
N ILE A 6 -11.33 -47.41 -33.82
CA ILE A 6 -11.53 -45.98 -33.81
C ILE A 6 -12.13 -45.44 -32.50
N HIS A 7 -12.82 -46.34 -31.75
CA HIS A 7 -13.44 -45.96 -30.47
C HIS A 7 -12.44 -45.94 -29.31
N GLN A 8 -11.36 -46.71 -29.37
CA GLN A 8 -10.37 -46.82 -28.32
C GLN A 8 -9.48 -45.57 -28.20
N ASP A 9 -9.17 -44.92 -29.32
CA ASP A 9 -8.32 -43.70 -29.33
C ASP A 9 -9.04 -42.45 -28.80
N SER A 10 -10.37 -42.40 -28.83
CA SER A 10 -11.14 -41.25 -28.38
C SER A 10 -11.44 -41.27 -26.87
N THR A 11 -11.33 -42.44 -26.22
CA THR A 11 -11.62 -42.60 -24.78
C THR A 11 -10.37 -42.55 -23.89
N LEU A 12 -9.17 -42.75 -24.46
CA LEU A 12 -7.91 -42.66 -23.72
C LEU A 12 -7.76 -41.36 -22.88
N PRO A 13 -8.11 -40.17 -23.42
CA PRO A 13 -8.02 -38.93 -22.65
C PRO A 13 -8.98 -38.88 -21.44
N ILE A 14 -10.14 -39.56 -21.51
CA ILE A 14 -11.10 -39.63 -20.40
C ILE A 14 -10.54 -40.45 -19.25
N HIS A 15 -9.90 -41.58 -19.53
CA HIS A 15 -9.27 -42.39 -18.51
C HIS A 15 -8.12 -41.62 -17.82
N ALA A 16 -7.25 -40.98 -18.59
CA ALA A 16 -6.18 -40.16 -18.04
C ALA A 16 -6.69 -38.96 -17.21
N TYR A 17 -7.85 -38.40 -17.61
CA TYR A 17 -8.53 -37.33 -16.85
C TYR A 17 -9.06 -37.86 -15.52
N LEU A 18 -9.73 -39.00 -15.50
CA LEU A 18 -10.25 -39.65 -14.30
C LEU A 18 -9.15 -40.10 -13.33
N ASP A 19 -8.01 -40.50 -13.86
CA ASP A 19 -6.86 -40.94 -13.06
C ASP A 19 -6.00 -39.78 -12.57
N GLY A 20 -6.30 -38.52 -13.00
CA GLY A 20 -5.58 -37.32 -12.61
C GLY A 20 -4.17 -37.22 -13.24
N GLU A 21 -3.92 -37.92 -14.36
CA GLU A 21 -2.62 -37.97 -15.03
C GLU A 21 -2.44 -36.85 -16.10
N LEU A 22 -3.47 -36.05 -16.35
CA LEU A 22 -3.40 -34.95 -17.30
C LEU A 22 -2.84 -33.67 -16.67
N ASP A 23 -2.03 -32.96 -17.46
CA ASP A 23 -1.68 -31.58 -17.11
C ASP A 23 -2.89 -30.64 -17.20
N PRO A 24 -2.89 -29.46 -16.57
CA PRO A 24 -4.04 -28.56 -16.48
C PRO A 24 -4.58 -28.10 -17.85
N ALA A 25 -3.73 -27.97 -18.87
CA ALA A 25 -4.17 -27.53 -20.20
C ALA A 25 -4.94 -28.63 -20.92
N ASN A 26 -4.46 -29.87 -20.84
CA ASN A 26 -5.12 -31.03 -21.42
C ASN A 26 -6.40 -31.42 -20.66
N ALA A 27 -6.41 -31.27 -19.32
CA ALA A 27 -7.62 -31.47 -18.51
C ALA A 27 -8.73 -30.51 -18.95
N LEU A 28 -8.44 -29.23 -19.11
CA LEU A 28 -9.40 -28.23 -19.60
C LEU A 28 -9.90 -28.53 -21.03
N ALA A 29 -9.04 -29.09 -21.88
CA ALA A 29 -9.43 -29.49 -23.23
C ALA A 29 -10.43 -30.65 -23.22
N VAL A 30 -10.24 -31.64 -22.33
CA VAL A 30 -11.20 -32.75 -22.11
C VAL A 30 -12.53 -32.23 -21.59
N GLU A 31 -12.53 -31.32 -20.60
CA GLU A 31 -13.75 -30.70 -20.08
C GLU A 31 -14.56 -29.97 -21.15
N LYS A 32 -13.88 -29.19 -21.99
CA LYS A 32 -14.53 -28.50 -23.13
C LYS A 32 -15.10 -29.46 -24.16
N ARG A 33 -14.44 -30.59 -24.39
CA ARG A 33 -14.97 -31.62 -25.31
C ARG A 33 -16.19 -32.30 -24.72
N MET A 34 -16.20 -32.65 -23.42
CA MET A 34 -17.36 -33.21 -22.75
C MET A 34 -18.56 -32.26 -22.74
N ALA A 35 -18.32 -30.96 -22.59
CA ALA A 35 -19.37 -29.95 -22.65
C ALA A 35 -20.04 -29.84 -24.05
N ASN A 36 -19.32 -30.19 -25.13
CA ASN A 36 -19.81 -30.10 -26.51
C ASN A 36 -20.21 -31.45 -27.12
N ASP A 37 -19.88 -32.56 -26.49
CA ASP A 37 -20.19 -33.92 -26.92
C ASP A 37 -20.90 -34.71 -25.83
N PRO A 38 -22.25 -34.83 -25.96
CA PRO A 38 -23.04 -35.59 -24.99
C PRO A 38 -22.70 -37.09 -24.92
N ALA A 39 -22.21 -37.68 -26.00
CA ALA A 39 -21.80 -39.07 -25.99
C ALA A 39 -20.52 -39.28 -25.18
N LEU A 40 -19.61 -38.34 -25.23
CA LEU A 40 -18.37 -38.33 -24.46
C LEU A 40 -18.66 -38.11 -22.97
N ALA A 41 -19.60 -37.23 -22.64
CA ALA A 41 -20.04 -36.99 -21.27
C ALA A 41 -20.70 -38.24 -20.65
N ALA A 42 -21.58 -38.93 -21.40
CA ALA A 42 -22.20 -40.17 -20.95
C ALA A 42 -21.19 -41.30 -20.73
N GLU A 43 -20.12 -41.35 -21.54
CA GLU A 43 -19.03 -42.31 -21.37
C GLU A 43 -18.22 -42.01 -20.11
N TYR A 44 -17.94 -40.75 -19.82
CA TYR A 44 -17.28 -40.30 -18.58
C TYR A 44 -18.09 -40.74 -17.34
N GLU A 45 -19.39 -40.43 -17.30
CA GLU A 45 -20.29 -40.83 -16.19
C GLU A 45 -20.29 -42.34 -15.98
N ARG A 46 -20.31 -43.12 -17.09
CA ARG A 46 -20.28 -44.58 -17.03
C ARG A 46 -19.00 -45.13 -16.42
N ILE A 47 -17.85 -44.56 -16.79
CA ILE A 47 -16.54 -44.99 -16.27
C ILE A 47 -16.38 -44.57 -14.82
N GLU A 48 -16.81 -43.37 -14.44
CA GLU A 48 -16.81 -42.88 -13.08
C GLU A 48 -17.68 -43.77 -12.15
N ALA A 49 -18.90 -44.07 -12.58
CA ALA A 49 -19.79 -44.97 -11.86
C ALA A 49 -19.19 -46.40 -11.68
N LEU A 50 -18.52 -46.91 -12.71
CA LEU A 50 -17.83 -48.20 -12.62
C LEU A 50 -16.65 -48.14 -11.64
N GLN A 51 -15.85 -47.09 -11.67
CA GLN A 51 -14.74 -46.90 -10.70
C GLN A 51 -15.29 -46.85 -9.27
N GLN A 52 -16.41 -46.16 -9.05
CA GLN A 52 -17.05 -46.07 -7.74
C GLN A 52 -17.55 -47.45 -7.24
N LEU A 53 -18.23 -48.18 -8.09
CA LEU A 53 -18.70 -49.54 -7.80
C LEU A 53 -17.53 -50.47 -7.44
N VAL A 54 -16.43 -50.41 -8.20
CA VAL A 54 -15.21 -51.18 -7.94
C VAL A 54 -14.64 -50.83 -6.58
N ARG A 55 -14.56 -49.54 -6.24
CA ARG A 55 -14.04 -49.07 -4.93
C ARG A 55 -14.91 -49.52 -3.74
N GLU A 56 -16.23 -49.63 -3.94
CA GLU A 56 -17.18 -50.01 -2.90
C GLU A 56 -17.28 -51.54 -2.72
N CYS A 57 -17.19 -52.28 -3.84
CA CYS A 57 -17.39 -53.72 -3.82
C CYS A 57 -16.11 -54.53 -3.58
N LEU A 58 -14.94 -53.94 -3.82
CA LEU A 58 -13.68 -54.64 -3.57
C LEU A 58 -13.35 -54.64 -2.07
N PRO A 59 -13.15 -55.79 -1.45
CA PRO A 59 -12.73 -55.87 -0.06
C PRO A 59 -11.31 -55.25 0.04
N ARG A 60 -11.18 -54.27 0.89
CA ARG A 60 -9.86 -53.71 1.22
C ARG A 60 -9.17 -54.67 2.19
N GLU A 61 -8.20 -55.40 1.70
CA GLU A 61 -7.35 -56.20 2.57
C GLU A 61 -6.51 -55.29 3.46
N ALA A 62 -6.42 -55.68 4.74
CA ALA A 62 -5.57 -54.95 5.66
C ALA A 62 -4.10 -55.18 5.28
N PRO A 63 -3.29 -54.11 5.19
CA PRO A 63 -1.90 -54.25 4.84
C PRO A 63 -1.17 -55.10 5.89
N PRO A 64 -0.16 -55.93 5.48
CA PRO A 64 0.63 -56.69 6.40
C PRO A 64 1.24 -55.88 7.53
N LEU A 65 1.22 -56.44 8.74
CA LEU A 65 1.84 -55.78 9.89
C LEU A 65 3.30 -55.45 9.59
N GLY A 66 3.66 -54.16 9.76
CA GLY A 66 5.05 -53.69 9.51
C GLY A 66 5.31 -53.15 8.10
N LEU A 67 4.35 -53.27 7.14
CA LEU A 67 4.57 -52.72 5.80
C LEU A 67 4.87 -51.21 5.85
N ARG A 68 4.16 -50.46 6.67
CA ARG A 68 4.37 -49.01 6.86
C ARG A 68 5.79 -48.71 7.35
N ALA A 69 6.28 -49.47 8.34
CA ALA A 69 7.63 -49.27 8.86
C ALA A 69 8.71 -49.59 7.81
N ARG A 70 8.48 -50.61 6.97
CA ARG A 70 9.38 -50.96 5.87
C ARG A 70 9.43 -49.90 4.79
N VAL A 71 8.29 -49.35 4.43
CA VAL A 71 8.19 -48.26 3.46
C VAL A 71 8.88 -46.99 4.00
N GLU A 72 8.58 -46.61 5.24
CA GLU A 72 9.20 -45.45 5.90
C GLU A 72 10.76 -45.60 5.95
N THR A 73 11.24 -46.82 6.12
CA THR A 73 12.69 -47.09 6.12
C THR A 73 13.29 -47.02 4.71
N SER A 74 12.59 -47.55 3.70
CA SER A 74 13.09 -47.57 2.31
C SER A 74 13.04 -46.17 1.64
N VAL A 75 12.11 -45.32 2.02
CA VAL A 75 12.02 -43.92 1.52
C VAL A 75 12.99 -42.99 2.27
N GLY A 76 13.79 -43.49 3.20
CA GLY A 76 14.78 -42.71 3.93
C GLY A 76 14.16 -41.69 4.91
N MET A 77 12.87 -41.77 5.17
CA MET A 77 12.22 -40.96 6.22
C MET A 77 12.63 -41.52 7.61
N ARG A 78 13.86 -41.27 8.01
CA ARG A 78 14.19 -41.31 9.43
C ARG A 78 13.35 -40.25 10.11
N ARG A 79 12.25 -40.64 10.73
CA ARG A 79 11.64 -39.78 11.73
C ARG A 79 12.72 -39.48 12.77
N PRO A 80 13.16 -38.22 12.96
CA PRO A 80 13.86 -37.90 14.15
C PRO A 80 12.96 -38.38 15.28
N ARG A 81 13.43 -39.26 16.16
CA ARG A 81 12.78 -39.48 17.45
C ARG A 81 12.91 -38.15 18.20
N THR A 82 12.02 -37.24 17.87
CA THR A 82 11.73 -36.13 18.75
C THR A 82 11.03 -36.78 19.95
N THR A 83 11.86 -37.10 20.97
CA THR A 83 11.31 -37.12 22.33
C THR A 83 10.68 -35.77 22.49
N PHE A 84 9.37 -35.68 22.27
CA PHE A 84 8.59 -34.54 22.70
C PHE A 84 8.70 -34.56 24.22
N SER A 85 9.77 -34.00 24.74
CA SER A 85 9.76 -33.46 26.07
C SER A 85 8.52 -32.58 26.10
N ARG A 86 7.60 -32.94 26.94
CA ARG A 86 6.42 -32.15 27.26
C ARG A 86 6.93 -30.91 27.99
N THR A 87 7.64 -30.06 27.22
CA THR A 87 7.97 -28.73 27.66
C THR A 87 6.61 -28.09 27.87
N GLN A 88 6.25 -27.87 29.12
CA GLN A 88 5.11 -27.03 29.47
C GLN A 88 5.41 -25.68 28.82
N TYR A 89 4.87 -25.50 27.62
CA TYR A 89 4.83 -24.21 26.98
C TYR A 89 4.05 -23.33 27.95
N SER A 90 4.77 -22.56 28.72
CA SER A 90 4.12 -21.59 29.58
C SER A 90 3.35 -20.63 28.66
N TRP A 91 2.09 -20.42 28.90
CA TRP A 91 1.28 -19.43 28.21
C TRP A 91 1.97 -18.06 28.12
N ARG A 92 2.88 -17.80 29.05
CA ARG A 92 3.76 -16.63 29.09
C ARG A 92 4.75 -16.60 27.91
N ALA A 93 5.34 -17.74 27.53
CA ALA A 93 6.25 -17.81 26.38
C ALA A 93 5.51 -17.63 25.07
N LEU A 94 4.30 -18.17 24.94
CA LEU A 94 3.43 -17.97 23.78
C LEU A 94 2.99 -16.52 23.67
N ALA A 95 2.54 -15.92 24.79
CA ALA A 95 2.17 -14.51 24.84
C ALA A 95 3.36 -13.59 24.51
N ALA A 96 4.56 -13.89 25.02
CA ALA A 96 5.76 -13.14 24.71
C ALA A 96 6.14 -13.23 23.23
N SER A 97 6.04 -14.41 22.60
CA SER A 97 6.33 -14.54 21.16
C SER A 97 5.35 -13.78 20.29
N ILE A 98 4.05 -13.82 20.63
CA ILE A 98 3.01 -13.03 19.91
C ILE A 98 3.28 -11.51 20.09
N ALA A 99 3.59 -11.07 21.30
CA ALA A 99 3.90 -9.67 21.56
C ALA A 99 5.13 -9.19 20.78
N VAL A 100 6.21 -9.97 20.75
CA VAL A 100 7.42 -9.66 20.00
C VAL A 100 7.13 -9.62 18.49
N THR A 101 6.38 -10.59 17.98
CA THR A 101 6.01 -10.62 16.56
C THR A 101 5.13 -9.43 16.18
N ALA A 102 4.15 -9.08 17.00
CA ALA A 102 3.31 -7.91 16.81
C ALA A 102 4.10 -6.60 16.84
N PHE A 103 5.05 -6.48 17.79
CA PHE A 103 5.92 -5.32 17.90
C PHE A 103 6.85 -5.17 16.69
N VAL A 104 7.48 -6.27 16.25
CA VAL A 104 8.35 -6.28 15.07
C VAL A 104 7.54 -6.00 13.80
N ALA A 105 6.36 -6.61 13.64
CA ALA A 105 5.49 -6.38 12.50
C ALA A 105 5.01 -4.92 12.44
N SER A 106 4.56 -4.35 13.56
CA SER A 106 4.12 -2.95 13.63
C SER A 106 5.26 -1.98 13.36
N GLY A 107 6.44 -2.24 13.94
CA GLY A 107 7.64 -1.41 13.74
C GLY A 107 8.14 -1.43 12.30
N SER A 108 8.21 -2.60 11.68
CA SER A 108 8.64 -2.73 10.28
C SER A 108 7.64 -2.10 9.32
N THR A 109 6.33 -2.25 9.54
CA THR A 109 5.30 -1.62 8.72
C THR A 109 5.38 -0.09 8.78
N SER A 110 5.56 0.47 9.98
CA SER A 110 5.71 1.92 10.16
C SER A 110 6.97 2.46 9.46
N LEU A 111 8.08 1.74 9.56
CA LEU A 111 9.35 2.13 8.91
C LEU A 111 9.28 2.07 7.37
N LEU A 112 8.52 1.13 6.81
CA LEU A 112 8.38 0.96 5.35
C LEU A 112 7.35 1.93 4.74
N LEU A 113 6.27 2.25 5.47
CA LEU A 113 5.20 3.11 4.95
C LEU A 113 5.46 4.60 5.16
N ALA A 114 6.21 4.99 6.21
CA ALA A 114 6.50 6.39 6.50
C ALA A 114 7.17 7.16 5.35
N PRO A 115 8.21 6.63 4.65
CA PRO A 115 8.81 7.32 3.52
C PRO A 115 7.86 7.43 2.32
N GLN A 116 6.99 6.46 2.11
CA GLN A 116 6.04 6.48 1.00
C GLN A 116 4.97 7.55 1.19
N GLN A 117 4.42 7.69 2.38
CA GLN A 117 3.45 8.74 2.71
C GLN A 117 4.08 10.14 2.61
N ALA A 118 5.33 10.32 3.07
CA ALA A 118 6.04 11.59 2.93
C ALA A 118 6.29 11.97 1.47
N ASN A 119 6.55 10.99 0.60
CA ASN A 119 6.71 11.23 -0.84
C ASN A 119 5.38 11.61 -1.50
N LEU A 120 4.29 10.94 -1.18
CA LEU A 120 2.95 11.26 -1.69
C LEU A 120 2.50 12.67 -1.28
N ALA A 121 2.75 13.05 -0.02
CA ALA A 121 2.45 14.40 0.46
C ALA A 121 3.28 15.45 -0.28
N ARG A 122 4.59 15.21 -0.46
CA ARG A 122 5.49 16.07 -1.22
C ARG A 122 5.00 16.28 -2.64
N ASP A 123 4.72 15.18 -3.35
CA ASP A 123 4.31 15.22 -4.74
C ASP A 123 2.96 15.95 -4.89
N GLY A 124 2.01 15.72 -3.98
CA GLY A 124 0.74 16.44 -3.93
C GLY A 124 0.89 17.95 -3.70
N ILE A 125 1.86 18.38 -2.88
CA ILE A 125 2.16 19.81 -2.63
C ILE A 125 2.79 20.45 -3.85
N VAL A 126 3.73 19.77 -4.51
CA VAL A 126 4.33 20.24 -5.77
C VAL A 126 3.24 20.42 -6.83
N ASP A 127 2.40 19.44 -7.02
CA ASP A 127 1.28 19.48 -7.97
C ASP A 127 0.31 20.62 -7.66
N ALA A 128 -0.01 20.85 -6.39
CA ALA A 128 -0.88 21.94 -5.96
C ALA A 128 -0.26 23.31 -6.28
N HIS A 129 1.05 23.47 -6.04
CA HIS A 129 1.76 24.70 -6.41
C HIS A 129 1.74 24.94 -7.91
N ILE A 130 2.10 23.95 -8.72
CA ILE A 130 2.11 24.05 -10.19
C ILE A 130 0.70 24.36 -10.71
N ARG A 131 -0.33 23.67 -10.25
CA ARG A 131 -1.72 23.94 -10.63
C ARG A 131 -2.11 25.38 -10.30
N SER A 132 -1.70 25.91 -9.16
CA SER A 132 -2.01 27.29 -8.77
C SER A 132 -1.35 28.31 -9.67
N LEU A 133 -0.13 28.06 -10.15
CA LEU A 133 0.55 28.95 -11.11
C LEU A 133 -0.12 28.94 -12.49
N MET A 134 -0.77 27.85 -12.86
CA MET A 134 -1.51 27.73 -14.12
C MET A 134 -2.95 28.24 -14.03
N ALA A 135 -3.47 28.45 -12.83
CA ALA A 135 -4.82 28.93 -12.61
C ALA A 135 -4.95 30.44 -12.95
N PRO A 136 -6.10 30.90 -13.42
CA PRO A 136 -6.35 32.32 -13.63
C PRO A 136 -6.16 33.16 -12.35
N GLN A 137 -6.38 32.55 -11.19
CA GLN A 137 -6.16 33.12 -9.87
C GLN A 137 -5.45 32.08 -9.00
N PRO A 138 -4.21 32.36 -8.52
CA PRO A 138 -3.44 31.42 -7.69
C PRO A 138 -3.89 31.34 -6.23
N ILE A 139 -4.93 32.10 -5.85
CA ILE A 139 -5.42 32.29 -4.48
C ILE A 139 -6.94 32.28 -4.46
N ASP A 140 -7.54 31.77 -3.38
CA ASP A 140 -9.00 31.77 -3.14
C ASP A 140 -9.44 33.03 -2.40
N ILE A 141 -8.58 33.56 -1.52
CA ILE A 141 -8.77 34.82 -0.81
C ILE A 141 -7.57 35.74 -1.05
N ALA A 142 -7.83 36.86 -1.70
CA ALA A 142 -6.81 37.88 -1.95
C ALA A 142 -6.80 38.87 -0.77
N SER A 143 -5.77 38.82 0.06
CA SER A 143 -5.56 39.79 1.13
C SER A 143 -4.12 39.74 1.62
N SER A 144 -3.55 40.90 1.86
CA SER A 144 -2.27 41.04 2.56
C SER A 144 -2.46 41.12 4.08
N ASP A 145 -3.70 41.17 4.55
CA ASP A 145 -4.01 41.29 5.98
C ASP A 145 -4.33 39.92 6.58
N ARG A 146 -3.53 39.55 7.59
CA ARG A 146 -3.71 38.32 8.37
C ARG A 146 -5.07 38.25 9.08
N HIS A 147 -5.64 39.40 9.48
CA HIS A 147 -6.95 39.48 10.12
C HIS A 147 -8.10 39.14 9.16
N THR A 148 -7.84 39.12 7.88
CA THR A 148 -8.76 38.66 6.84
C THR A 148 -8.49 37.21 6.47
N VAL A 149 -7.21 36.82 6.28
CA VAL A 149 -6.83 35.49 5.79
C VAL A 149 -7.04 34.41 6.85
N LYS A 150 -6.64 34.65 8.11
CA LYS A 150 -6.77 33.65 9.18
C LYS A 150 -8.24 33.28 9.49
N PRO A 151 -9.19 34.22 9.67
CA PRO A 151 -10.60 33.89 9.84
C PRO A 151 -11.23 33.18 8.64
N TRP A 152 -10.79 33.49 7.42
CA TRP A 152 -11.28 32.82 6.22
C TRP A 152 -10.96 31.32 6.26
N PHE A 153 -9.77 30.92 6.72
CA PHE A 153 -9.42 29.51 6.96
C PHE A 153 -10.22 28.90 8.12
N SER A 154 -10.37 29.63 9.25
CA SER A 154 -11.08 29.12 10.43
C SER A 154 -12.53 28.74 10.14
N GLY A 155 -13.16 29.34 9.14
CA GLY A 155 -14.51 28.99 8.71
C GLY A 155 -14.58 27.76 7.78
N ARG A 156 -13.45 27.16 7.37
CA ARG A 156 -13.39 26.12 6.34
C ARG A 156 -12.63 24.87 6.75
N ILE A 157 -11.68 25.00 7.66
CA ILE A 157 -10.85 23.90 8.15
C ILE A 157 -10.75 23.96 9.68
N PRO A 158 -10.54 22.79 10.34
CA PRO A 158 -10.50 22.73 11.79
C PRO A 158 -9.39 23.56 12.44
N GLN A 159 -8.27 23.72 11.75
CA GLN A 159 -7.11 24.44 12.26
C GLN A 159 -6.60 25.43 11.20
N ALA A 160 -6.78 26.71 11.47
CA ALA A 160 -6.25 27.77 10.62
C ALA A 160 -4.71 27.81 10.74
N PRO A 161 -4.02 28.08 9.62
CA PRO A 161 -2.56 28.19 9.64
C PRO A 161 -2.12 29.42 10.42
N ARG A 162 -0.88 29.38 10.91
CA ARG A 162 -0.19 30.56 11.40
C ARG A 162 0.05 31.50 10.19
N VAL A 163 -0.37 32.74 10.28
CA VAL A 163 -0.17 33.77 9.27
C VAL A 163 0.80 34.81 9.80
N VAL A 164 1.88 35.05 9.08
CA VAL A 164 2.96 35.98 9.46
C VAL A 164 3.04 37.08 8.42
N ASP A 165 3.12 38.33 8.87
CA ASP A 165 3.42 39.45 7.97
C ASP A 165 4.94 39.61 7.79
N LEU A 166 5.41 39.38 6.59
CA LEU A 166 6.81 39.52 6.19
C LEU A 166 6.98 40.58 5.09
N ALA A 167 6.04 41.52 4.98
CA ALA A 167 6.12 42.56 3.93
C ALA A 167 7.36 43.45 4.07
N LYS A 168 7.80 43.73 5.29
CA LYS A 168 9.01 44.52 5.57
C LYS A 168 10.30 43.82 5.14
N GLU A 169 10.25 42.50 5.05
CA GLU A 169 11.38 41.63 4.70
C GLU A 169 11.38 41.22 3.20
N ASP A 170 10.58 41.91 2.39
CA ASP A 170 10.41 41.68 0.96
C ASP A 170 9.65 40.36 0.59
N PHE A 171 8.82 39.87 1.53
CA PHE A 171 7.93 38.74 1.33
C PHE A 171 6.48 39.10 1.69
N PRO A 172 5.81 40.02 0.98
CA PRO A 172 4.42 40.37 1.28
C PRO A 172 3.49 39.17 1.07
N LEU A 173 2.52 39.02 1.99
CA LEU A 173 1.42 38.07 1.84
C LEU A 173 0.53 38.52 0.67
N VAL A 174 0.19 37.61 -0.22
CA VAL A 174 -0.73 37.84 -1.35
C VAL A 174 -2.12 37.34 -1.01
N GLY A 175 -2.21 36.25 -0.25
CA GLY A 175 -3.48 35.67 0.16
C GLY A 175 -3.35 34.23 0.60
N GLY A 176 -4.46 33.51 0.53
CA GLY A 176 -4.52 32.10 0.87
C GLY A 176 -5.39 31.30 -0.08
N ARG A 177 -5.19 29.99 -0.08
CA ARG A 177 -6.03 29.02 -0.80
C ARG A 177 -6.15 27.72 -0.02
N LEU A 178 -7.14 26.90 -0.36
CA LEU A 178 -7.24 25.53 0.11
C LEU A 178 -6.70 24.59 -0.96
N ASP A 179 -5.69 23.81 -0.59
CA ASP A 179 -5.17 22.72 -1.41
C ASP A 179 -5.66 21.38 -0.86
N VAL A 180 -5.57 20.32 -1.67
CA VAL A 180 -5.86 18.97 -1.23
C VAL A 180 -4.58 18.13 -1.36
N VAL A 181 -4.12 17.60 -0.25
CA VAL A 181 -2.95 16.72 -0.20
C VAL A 181 -3.40 15.34 0.26
N GLY A 182 -3.32 14.37 -0.64
CA GLY A 182 -4.02 13.11 -0.47
C GLY A 182 -5.54 13.33 -0.48
N GLU A 183 -6.20 13.01 0.62
CA GLU A 183 -7.66 13.22 0.79
C GLU A 183 -7.98 14.36 1.77
N THR A 184 -6.97 15.08 2.24
CA THR A 184 -7.12 16.08 3.31
C THR A 184 -7.01 17.49 2.73
N PRO A 185 -8.00 18.37 2.97
CA PRO A 185 -7.88 19.79 2.67
C PRO A 185 -6.86 20.44 3.62
N VAL A 186 -5.89 21.14 3.05
CA VAL A 186 -4.81 21.82 3.77
C VAL A 186 -4.74 23.30 3.38
N PRO A 187 -4.43 24.19 4.32
CA PRO A 187 -4.25 25.60 4.01
C PRO A 187 -2.90 25.84 3.35
N SER A 188 -2.90 26.68 2.33
CA SER A 188 -1.72 27.23 1.68
C SER A 188 -1.76 28.75 1.69
N LEU A 189 -0.76 29.34 2.34
CA LEU A 189 -0.53 30.77 2.27
C LEU A 189 0.34 31.08 1.05
N VAL A 190 0.04 32.15 0.36
CA VAL A 190 0.79 32.59 -0.81
C VAL A 190 1.47 33.91 -0.51
N TYR A 191 2.79 33.85 -0.52
CA TYR A 191 3.67 35.02 -0.41
C TYR A 191 4.27 35.35 -1.77
N ARG A 192 4.79 36.53 -1.93
CA ARG A 192 5.46 36.97 -3.14
C ARG A 192 6.87 37.45 -2.80
N HIS A 193 7.81 37.08 -3.61
CA HIS A 193 9.13 37.65 -3.61
C HIS A 193 9.49 38.10 -5.03
N ARG A 194 9.61 39.41 -5.26
CA ARG A 194 9.77 40.00 -6.61
C ARG A 194 8.65 39.53 -7.55
N LYS A 195 9.00 38.71 -8.56
CA LYS A 195 8.04 38.13 -9.54
C LYS A 195 7.61 36.72 -9.22
N HIS A 196 8.19 36.10 -8.19
CA HIS A 196 7.97 34.71 -7.83
C HIS A 196 6.92 34.57 -6.73
N LEU A 197 6.14 33.52 -6.79
CA LEU A 197 5.21 33.14 -5.73
C LEU A 197 5.82 32.05 -4.87
N ILE A 198 5.68 32.18 -3.56
CA ILE A 198 6.05 31.19 -2.58
C ILE A 198 4.75 30.65 -1.99
N SER A 199 4.49 29.37 -2.18
CA SER A 199 3.37 28.69 -1.49
C SER A 199 3.89 28.08 -0.20
N LEU A 200 3.25 28.41 0.92
CA LEU A 200 3.52 27.82 2.21
C LEU A 200 2.31 26.99 2.65
N THR A 201 2.41 25.68 2.48
CA THR A 201 1.37 24.73 2.86
C THR A 201 1.62 24.23 4.29
N ALA A 202 0.60 24.31 5.14
CA ALA A 202 0.67 23.83 6.52
C ALA A 202 -0.16 22.55 6.68
N VAL A 203 0.51 21.44 6.97
CA VAL A 203 -0.11 20.13 7.13
C VAL A 203 -0.11 19.75 8.61
N PRO A 204 -1.28 19.66 9.28
CA PRO A 204 -1.35 19.20 10.65
C PRO A 204 -0.92 17.72 10.75
N GLU A 205 0.05 17.44 11.61
CA GLU A 205 0.55 16.08 11.88
C GLU A 205 0.64 15.85 13.40
N PRO A 206 -0.49 15.57 14.06
CA PRO A 206 -0.52 15.36 15.50
C PRO A 206 0.47 14.28 15.96
N GLY A 207 1.26 14.60 16.99
CA GLY A 207 2.26 13.68 17.54
C GLY A 207 3.60 13.67 16.82
N ARG A 208 3.76 14.44 15.74
CA ARG A 208 5.06 14.58 15.06
C ARG A 208 5.98 15.50 15.87
N ALA A 209 7.21 15.04 16.06
CA ALA A 209 8.24 15.84 16.73
C ALA A 209 8.71 16.99 15.85
N ASN A 210 9.14 18.10 16.48
CA ASN A 210 9.75 19.21 15.78
C ASN A 210 10.98 18.76 15.00
N ALA A 211 11.11 19.24 13.76
CA ALA A 211 12.19 18.89 12.86
C ALA A 211 12.76 20.14 12.19
N ALA A 212 14.08 20.18 12.07
CA ALA A 212 14.80 21.25 11.36
C ALA A 212 14.43 21.29 9.87
N PRO A 213 14.59 22.46 9.22
CA PRO A 213 14.34 22.60 7.79
C PRO A 213 15.21 21.66 6.96
N ILE A 214 14.56 21.00 5.98
CA ILE A 214 15.22 20.15 4.99
C ILE A 214 14.93 20.72 3.61
N LEU A 215 15.97 21.00 2.84
CA LEU A 215 15.88 21.42 1.46
C LEU A 215 15.75 20.22 0.54
N SER A 216 14.88 20.32 -0.45
CA SER A 216 14.80 19.41 -1.59
C SER A 216 14.46 20.18 -2.86
N THR A 217 14.74 19.59 -4.03
CA THR A 217 14.39 20.18 -5.33
C THR A 217 13.64 19.16 -6.15
N VAL A 218 12.50 19.56 -6.71
CA VAL A 218 11.63 18.71 -7.52
C VAL A 218 11.11 19.51 -8.71
N GLY A 219 11.32 19.00 -9.92
CA GLY A 219 10.78 19.60 -11.14
C GLY A 219 11.18 21.06 -11.39
N GLY A 220 12.34 21.51 -10.89
CA GLY A 220 12.80 22.90 -11.00
C GLY A 220 12.33 23.83 -9.88
N TYR A 221 11.54 23.33 -8.96
CA TYR A 221 11.12 24.07 -7.76
C TYR A 221 11.98 23.69 -6.57
N HIS A 222 12.35 24.67 -5.75
CA HIS A 222 12.98 24.48 -4.46
C HIS A 222 11.92 24.36 -3.38
N MET A 223 12.14 23.49 -2.40
CA MET A 223 11.18 23.21 -1.33
C MET A 223 11.91 23.08 0.00
N TYR A 224 11.46 23.85 1.00
CA TYR A 224 11.85 23.71 2.38
C TYR A 224 10.73 23.08 3.18
N ARG A 225 11.05 22.01 3.92
CA ARG A 225 10.12 21.33 4.83
C ARG A 225 10.67 21.37 6.24
N TRP A 226 9.84 21.77 7.20
CA TRP A 226 10.14 21.68 8.63
C TRP A 226 8.88 21.34 9.41
N THR A 227 9.03 20.87 10.67
CA THR A 227 7.91 20.59 11.57
C THR A 227 8.06 21.42 12.84
N GLU A 228 7.00 22.09 13.23
CA GLU A 228 6.92 22.92 14.40
C GLU A 228 5.48 22.84 14.98
N ASP A 229 5.34 22.63 16.29
CA ASP A 229 4.05 22.54 16.97
C ASP A 229 3.04 21.57 16.33
N ALA A 230 3.51 20.37 15.99
CA ALA A 230 2.71 19.32 15.33
C ALA A 230 2.13 19.75 13.95
N VAL A 231 2.72 20.75 13.31
CA VAL A 231 2.40 21.17 11.94
C VAL A 231 3.66 21.04 11.08
N THR A 232 3.55 20.34 9.98
CA THR A 232 4.61 20.30 8.97
C THR A 232 4.36 21.35 7.90
N TYR A 233 5.29 22.28 7.79
CA TYR A 233 5.28 23.35 6.81
C TYR A 233 6.08 22.98 5.59
N TRP A 234 5.57 23.36 4.43
CA TRP A 234 6.19 23.15 3.14
C TRP A 234 6.20 24.47 2.35
N ALA A 235 7.36 25.10 2.29
CA ALA A 235 7.55 26.29 1.46
C ALA A 235 8.08 25.87 0.09
N ILE A 236 7.38 26.18 -0.98
CA ILE A 236 7.75 25.82 -2.36
C ILE A 236 7.73 27.04 -3.28
N SER A 237 8.74 27.16 -4.13
CA SER A 237 8.87 28.23 -5.13
C SER A 237 9.94 27.87 -6.18
N ASP A 238 9.92 28.58 -7.28
CA ASP A 238 10.99 28.67 -8.29
C ASP A 238 12.05 29.73 -7.95
N VAL A 239 11.93 30.42 -6.81
CA VAL A 239 12.92 31.37 -6.30
C VAL A 239 14.22 30.65 -5.91
N GLY A 240 15.35 31.36 -5.98
CA GLY A 240 16.65 30.81 -5.59
C GLY A 240 16.68 30.29 -4.15
N THR A 241 17.41 29.20 -3.92
CA THR A 241 17.54 28.55 -2.60
C THR A 241 17.83 29.52 -1.45
N PRO A 242 18.75 30.51 -1.56
CA PRO A 242 19.03 31.44 -0.45
C PRO A 242 17.83 32.30 -0.08
N ASP A 243 17.02 32.71 -1.05
CA ASP A 243 15.85 33.55 -0.81
C ASP A 243 14.72 32.71 -0.16
N LEU A 244 14.55 31.45 -0.56
CA LEU A 244 13.57 30.54 0.04
C LEU A 244 13.98 30.14 1.47
N GLU A 245 15.28 29.94 1.71
CA GLU A 245 15.83 29.70 3.04
C GLU A 245 15.57 30.88 3.98
N LYS A 246 15.91 32.08 3.52
CA LYS A 246 15.62 33.32 4.24
C LYS A 246 14.13 33.46 4.58
N PHE A 247 13.25 33.16 3.63
CA PHE A 247 11.81 33.16 3.88
C PHE A 247 11.42 32.18 5.00
N ALA A 248 11.93 30.93 4.94
CA ALA A 248 11.62 29.90 5.93
C ALA A 248 12.13 30.28 7.33
N GLU A 249 13.33 30.86 7.43
CA GLU A 249 13.89 31.34 8.68
C GLU A 249 13.07 32.49 9.28
N LEU A 250 12.75 33.51 8.48
CA LEU A 250 11.93 34.64 8.92
C LEU A 250 10.55 34.18 9.39
N PHE A 251 9.90 33.27 8.65
CA PHE A 251 8.60 32.73 9.05
C PHE A 251 8.67 31.98 10.39
N ARG A 252 9.73 31.22 10.64
CA ARG A 252 9.94 30.48 11.89
C ARG A 252 10.26 31.38 13.08
N MET A 253 11.11 32.39 12.87
CA MET A 253 11.57 33.29 13.93
C MET A 253 10.51 34.31 14.37
N THR A 254 9.58 34.64 13.49
CA THR A 254 8.53 35.61 13.81
C THR A 254 7.49 34.94 14.71
N PRO A 255 7.29 35.38 15.96
CA PRO A 255 6.29 34.78 16.82
C PRO A 255 4.89 34.93 16.22
N PRO A 256 4.01 33.95 16.46
CA PRO A 256 2.60 34.14 16.12
C PRO A 256 2.07 35.28 16.97
N ASP A 257 1.67 36.37 16.31
CA ASP A 257 1.01 37.44 17.02
C ASP A 257 -0.30 36.92 17.64
N GLN A 258 -0.46 37.15 18.92
CA GLN A 258 -1.65 36.85 19.71
C GLN A 258 -2.87 37.62 19.22
#